data_9b8456718597360042dbe4d32ce79ad9
#
_entry.id   9b8456718597360042dbe4d32ce79ad9
#
_cell.length_a   1.000
_cell.length_b   1.000
_cell.length_c   1.000
_cell.angle_alpha   90.00
_cell.angle_beta   90.00
_cell.angle_gamma   90.00
#
_symmetry.space_group_name_H-M   'P 1'
#
loop_
_entity.id
_entity.type
_entity.pdbx_description
1 polymer ?
#
loop_
_entity_poly.entity_id
_entity_poly.type
_entity_poly.pdbx_seq_one_letter_code
_entity_poly.pdbx_strand_id
1 'polypeptide(L)'
;YGYELVSRLREMGFDTCFCMISGYDDFVHIQRSMKAGARDYLLKPIRVRELEAYLERTIVRELGGTLGEQKAPSAELDPVANRPYKGFSNITNKMILMVKNDYGANLSLTSISEKFNMSSKYIGRVFLNDTGLKFSEYLMVYRMQTARYMVENTREKISFIISQVGYSQQNNFYVHFKRLFGVSPGDLRRSRGIDEPEEEAAV
;
A
#
# COMPACT_ATOMS: atom_id res chain seq x y z
N TYR A 1 -4.83 27.47 -6.23
CA TYR A 1 -3.72 26.57 -5.88
C TYR A 1 -3.71 26.27 -4.36
N GLY A 2 -3.15 25.10 -3.94
CA GLY A 2 -3.13 24.70 -2.51
C GLY A 2 -2.45 25.69 -1.59
N TYR A 3 -1.41 26.38 -2.04
CA TYR A 3 -0.71 27.40 -1.25
C TYR A 3 -1.59 28.66 -0.99
N GLU A 4 -2.55 28.98 -1.86
CA GLU A 4 -3.51 30.05 -1.64
C GLU A 4 -4.47 29.72 -0.51
N LEU A 5 -4.89 28.43 -0.42
CA LEU A 5 -5.71 27.93 0.67
C LEU A 5 -4.95 28.04 2.01
N VAL A 6 -3.68 27.64 2.04
CA VAL A 6 -2.84 27.73 3.24
C VAL A 6 -2.72 29.21 3.68
N SER A 7 -2.45 30.14 2.75
CA SER A 7 -2.39 31.57 3.07
C SER A 7 -3.70 32.08 3.70
N ARG A 8 -4.83 31.75 3.10
CA ARG A 8 -6.16 32.16 3.63
C ARG A 8 -6.44 31.59 5.02
N LEU A 9 -6.10 30.32 5.25
CA LEU A 9 -6.28 29.71 6.57
C LEU A 9 -5.39 30.36 7.63
N ARG A 10 -4.16 30.76 7.27
CA ARG A 10 -3.28 31.53 8.15
C ARG A 10 -3.86 32.92 8.48
N GLU A 11 -4.37 33.64 7.47
CA GLU A 11 -5.04 34.93 7.65
C GLU A 11 -6.28 34.83 8.57
N MET A 12 -6.97 33.68 8.53
CA MET A 12 -8.10 33.38 9.41
C MET A 12 -7.68 32.94 10.83
N GLY A 13 -6.38 32.90 11.13
CA GLY A 13 -5.86 32.55 12.46
C GLY A 13 -5.72 31.05 12.73
N PHE A 14 -5.83 30.18 11.72
CA PHE A 14 -5.57 28.75 11.92
C PHE A 14 -4.08 28.48 12.06
N ASP A 15 -3.67 27.99 13.23
CA ASP A 15 -2.27 27.58 13.51
C ASP A 15 -2.07 26.08 13.32
N THR A 16 -2.68 25.52 12.29
CA THR A 16 -2.55 24.11 11.93
C THR A 16 -1.26 23.87 11.16
N CYS A 17 -0.63 22.73 11.38
CA CYS A 17 0.54 22.31 10.60
C CYS A 17 0.09 21.81 9.21
N PHE A 18 0.53 22.49 8.15
CA PHE A 18 0.19 22.15 6.78
C PHE A 18 1.37 21.51 6.07
N CYS A 19 1.12 20.36 5.44
CA CYS A 19 2.03 19.72 4.49
C CYS A 19 1.41 19.75 3.09
N MET A 20 2.16 20.23 2.12
CA MET A 20 1.73 20.23 0.72
C MET A 20 2.08 18.92 0.05
N ILE A 21 1.13 18.34 -0.67
CA ILE A 21 1.33 17.13 -1.46
C ILE A 21 1.01 17.46 -2.92
N SER A 22 2.00 17.36 -3.81
CA SER A 22 1.86 17.81 -5.19
C SER A 22 2.60 16.92 -6.19
N GLY A 23 2.13 16.89 -7.43
CA GLY A 23 2.85 16.29 -8.56
C GLY A 23 3.83 17.25 -9.25
N TYR A 24 3.91 18.51 -8.81
CA TYR A 24 4.81 19.52 -9.38
C TYR A 24 6.07 19.59 -8.55
N ASP A 25 7.23 19.46 -9.21
CA ASP A 25 8.57 19.49 -8.60
C ASP A 25 9.31 20.80 -8.87
N ASP A 26 8.65 21.78 -9.52
CA ASP A 26 9.27 23.05 -9.82
C ASP A 26 9.48 23.92 -8.55
N PHE A 27 10.60 24.60 -8.52
CA PHE A 27 11.03 25.44 -7.41
C PHE A 27 10.01 26.53 -7.04
N VAL A 28 9.27 27.04 -8.01
CA VAL A 28 8.29 28.13 -7.79
C VAL A 28 7.12 27.66 -6.92
N HIS A 29 6.58 26.48 -7.20
CA HIS A 29 5.49 25.89 -6.41
C HIS A 29 5.94 25.53 -4.99
N ILE A 30 7.14 24.97 -4.85
CA ILE A 30 7.73 24.66 -3.55
C ILE A 30 7.91 25.95 -2.73
N GLN A 31 8.54 26.97 -3.32
CA GLN A 31 8.80 28.24 -2.65
C GLN A 31 7.51 28.97 -2.24
N ARG A 32 6.48 28.98 -3.10
CA ARG A 32 5.19 29.59 -2.80
C ARG A 32 4.48 28.87 -1.65
N SER A 33 4.54 27.54 -1.62
CA SER A 33 3.97 26.75 -0.54
C SER A 33 4.63 27.03 0.81
N MET A 34 5.96 27.13 0.83
CA MET A 34 6.71 27.46 2.05
C MET A 34 6.44 28.89 2.50
N LYS A 35 6.38 29.87 1.60
CA LYS A 35 6.02 31.26 1.91
C LYS A 35 4.60 31.40 2.45
N ALA A 36 3.67 30.55 1.98
CA ALA A 36 2.29 30.51 2.48
C ALA A 36 2.17 29.91 3.89
N GLY A 37 3.26 29.36 4.45
CA GLY A 37 3.28 28.79 5.79
C GLY A 37 3.08 27.27 5.83
N ALA A 38 3.27 26.59 4.71
CA ALA A 38 3.40 25.14 4.73
C ALA A 38 4.71 24.73 5.43
N ARG A 39 4.66 23.68 6.24
CA ARG A 39 5.81 23.15 6.98
C ARG A 39 6.69 22.25 6.13
N ASP A 40 6.07 21.56 5.19
CA ASP A 40 6.80 20.67 4.29
C ASP A 40 6.06 20.51 2.95
N TYR A 41 6.76 19.93 1.98
CA TYR A 41 6.26 19.70 0.64
C TYR A 41 6.68 18.30 0.21
N LEU A 42 5.69 17.43 -0.01
CA LEU A 42 5.90 16.05 -0.45
C LEU A 42 5.55 15.91 -1.93
N LEU A 43 6.44 15.31 -2.69
CA LEU A 43 6.25 15.09 -4.12
C LEU A 43 5.51 13.78 -4.38
N LYS A 44 4.54 13.81 -5.31
CA LYS A 44 3.91 12.58 -5.80
C LYS A 44 4.81 11.89 -6.85
N PRO A 45 4.94 10.55 -6.82
CA PRO A 45 4.32 9.60 -5.90
C PRO A 45 4.95 9.63 -4.51
N ILE A 46 4.12 9.73 -3.46
CA ILE A 46 4.61 9.80 -2.08
C ILE A 46 5.22 8.46 -1.69
N ARG A 47 6.45 8.49 -1.24
CA ARG A 47 7.07 7.32 -0.62
C ARG A 47 6.64 7.22 0.83
N VAL A 48 6.20 6.05 1.26
CA VAL A 48 5.73 5.82 2.64
C VAL A 48 6.74 6.31 3.67
N ARG A 49 8.03 6.04 3.45
CA ARG A 49 9.12 6.51 4.34
C ARG A 49 9.25 8.03 4.44
N GLU A 50 8.97 8.75 3.37
CA GLU A 50 9.00 10.23 3.38
C GLU A 50 7.83 10.78 4.20
N LEU A 51 6.66 10.16 4.06
CA LEU A 51 5.49 10.50 4.86
C LEU A 51 5.69 10.16 6.34
N GLU A 52 6.19 8.97 6.65
CA GLU A 52 6.52 8.55 8.01
C GLU A 52 7.51 9.52 8.66
N ALA A 53 8.62 9.82 8.00
CA ALA A 53 9.62 10.75 8.50
C ALA A 53 9.07 12.18 8.70
N TYR A 54 8.15 12.62 7.84
CA TYR A 54 7.46 13.89 8.02
C TYR A 54 6.54 13.85 9.25
N LEU A 55 5.72 12.82 9.40
CA LEU A 55 4.80 12.67 10.54
C LEU A 55 5.56 12.57 11.87
N GLU A 56 6.63 11.79 11.93
CA GLU A 56 7.48 11.68 13.11
C GLU A 56 8.07 13.04 13.51
N ARG A 57 8.65 13.78 12.57
CA ARG A 57 9.20 15.11 12.83
C ARG A 57 8.13 16.08 13.31
N THR A 58 6.95 16.05 12.70
CA THR A 58 5.85 16.96 12.99
C THR A 58 5.24 16.67 14.36
N ILE A 59 4.97 15.39 14.67
CA ILE A 59 4.39 14.99 15.95
C ILE A 59 5.35 15.30 17.11
N VAL A 60 6.63 14.95 16.97
CA VAL A 60 7.62 15.12 18.05
C VAL A 60 8.02 16.58 18.24
N ARG A 61 8.28 17.31 17.15
CA ARG A 61 8.85 18.68 17.24
C ARG A 61 7.80 19.79 17.31
N GLU A 62 6.67 19.62 16.62
CA GLU A 62 5.71 20.72 16.42
C GLU A 62 4.49 20.59 17.36
N LEU A 63 4.05 19.37 17.61
CA LEU A 63 2.85 19.12 18.41
C LEU A 63 3.19 18.76 19.87
N GLY A 64 4.49 18.69 20.25
CA GLY A 64 4.92 18.30 21.60
C GLY A 64 4.43 16.90 21.99
N GLY A 65 3.95 16.12 21.01
CA GLY A 65 3.53 14.75 21.21
C GLY A 65 4.78 13.89 21.43
N THR A 66 4.80 13.14 22.50
CA THR A 66 5.54 11.90 22.49
C THR A 66 4.82 11.03 21.45
N LEU A 67 5.53 10.57 20.42
CA LEU A 67 5.17 9.29 19.81
C LEU A 67 5.07 8.36 21.01
N GLY A 68 3.82 8.10 21.46
CA GLY A 68 3.63 7.25 22.64
C GLY A 68 4.54 6.09 22.41
N GLU A 69 5.29 5.68 23.43
CA GLU A 69 6.23 4.58 23.31
C GLU A 69 5.54 3.55 22.43
N GLN A 70 5.88 3.57 21.15
CA GLN A 70 5.53 2.45 20.29
C GLN A 70 6.24 1.35 21.04
N LYS A 71 5.44 0.65 21.85
CA LYS A 71 5.77 -0.66 22.37
C LYS A 71 6.57 -1.29 21.28
N ALA A 72 7.89 -1.38 21.48
CA ALA A 72 8.90 -1.72 20.46
C ALA A 72 8.23 -2.73 19.54
N PRO A 73 7.97 -2.43 18.28
CA PRO A 73 6.87 -2.99 17.51
C PRO A 73 6.89 -4.48 17.78
N SER A 74 5.84 -4.98 18.42
CA SER A 74 5.71 -6.41 18.73
C SER A 74 5.97 -7.09 17.42
N ALA A 75 7.16 -7.63 17.22
CA ALA A 75 7.90 -7.86 15.96
C ALA A 75 6.92 -7.92 14.81
N GLU A 76 6.76 -6.79 14.08
CA GLU A 76 5.70 -6.62 13.08
C GLU A 76 5.76 -7.80 12.15
N LEU A 77 4.75 -8.66 12.26
CA LEU A 77 4.72 -9.92 11.52
C LEU A 77 4.29 -9.64 10.09
N ASP A 78 4.99 -10.23 9.16
CA ASP A 78 4.52 -10.25 7.78
C ASP A 78 3.16 -10.97 7.70
N PRO A 79 2.13 -10.36 7.14
CA PRO A 79 0.76 -10.90 7.17
C PRO A 79 0.59 -12.17 6.34
N VAL A 80 1.51 -12.46 5.42
CA VAL A 80 1.48 -13.64 4.55
C VAL A 80 2.38 -14.74 5.10
N ALA A 81 3.63 -14.41 5.44
CA ALA A 81 4.60 -15.38 5.94
C ALA A 81 4.40 -15.69 7.44
N ASN A 82 3.67 -14.85 8.17
CA ASN A 82 3.48 -14.92 9.63
C ASN A 82 4.82 -15.00 10.40
N ARG A 83 5.81 -14.25 9.94
CA ARG A 83 7.16 -14.17 10.50
C ARG A 83 7.57 -12.71 10.69
N PRO A 84 8.42 -12.41 11.69
CA PRO A 84 8.88 -11.05 11.94
C PRO A 84 9.70 -10.49 10.77
N TYR A 85 9.37 -9.29 10.28
CA TYR A 85 10.16 -8.59 9.24
C TYR A 85 11.63 -8.40 9.63
N LYS A 86 11.91 -8.23 10.93
CA LYS A 86 13.28 -8.05 11.45
C LYS A 86 14.19 -9.26 11.16
N GLY A 87 13.61 -10.45 10.98
CA GLY A 87 14.34 -11.67 10.62
C GLY A 87 14.65 -11.82 9.13
N PHE A 88 14.06 -10.99 8.27
CA PHE A 88 14.24 -11.11 6.83
C PHE A 88 15.48 -10.36 6.34
N SER A 89 16.11 -10.90 5.31
CA SER A 89 17.21 -10.23 4.61
C SER A 89 16.73 -8.95 3.92
N ASN A 90 17.65 -8.04 3.63
CA ASN A 90 17.36 -6.82 2.86
C ASN A 90 16.73 -7.11 1.49
N ILE A 91 17.12 -8.22 0.85
CA ILE A 91 16.57 -8.65 -0.44
C ILE A 91 15.09 -8.98 -0.26
N THR A 92 14.76 -9.84 0.70
CA THR A 92 13.38 -10.23 1.00
C THR A 92 12.51 -9.04 1.38
N ASN A 93 13.00 -8.15 2.24
CA ASN A 93 12.26 -6.94 2.61
C ASN A 93 11.97 -6.03 1.40
N LYS A 94 12.94 -5.87 0.49
CA LYS A 94 12.72 -5.12 -0.76
C LYS A 94 11.71 -5.82 -1.68
N MET A 95 11.75 -7.15 -1.80
CA MET A 95 10.79 -7.91 -2.59
C MET A 95 9.36 -7.78 -2.02
N ILE A 96 9.20 -7.87 -0.69
CA ILE A 96 7.91 -7.66 -0.02
C ILE A 96 7.40 -6.24 -0.25
N LEU A 97 8.27 -5.24 -0.17
CA LEU A 97 7.88 -3.86 -0.46
C LEU A 97 7.39 -3.69 -1.91
N MET A 98 8.04 -4.36 -2.88
CA MET A 98 7.56 -4.37 -4.27
C MET A 98 6.18 -5.05 -4.38
N VAL A 99 5.94 -6.14 -3.65
CA VAL A 99 4.61 -6.76 -3.62
C VAL A 99 3.59 -5.79 -3.06
N LYS A 100 3.86 -5.14 -1.93
CA LYS A 100 2.94 -4.17 -1.31
C LYS A 100 2.56 -3.01 -2.24
N ASN A 101 3.52 -2.53 -3.03
CA ASN A 101 3.31 -1.39 -3.92
C ASN A 101 2.68 -1.78 -5.27
N ASP A 102 3.06 -2.94 -5.81
CA ASP A 102 2.82 -3.31 -7.21
C ASP A 102 2.12 -4.68 -7.36
N TYR A 103 1.42 -5.18 -6.32
CA TYR A 103 0.79 -6.51 -6.36
C TYR A 103 -0.16 -6.72 -7.54
N GLY A 104 -0.83 -5.67 -8.02
CA GLY A 104 -1.71 -5.73 -9.18
C GLY A 104 -0.97 -5.84 -10.53
N ALA A 105 0.33 -5.53 -10.55
CA ALA A 105 1.14 -5.58 -11.76
C ALA A 105 1.68 -7.00 -12.05
N ASN A 106 2.28 -7.18 -13.23
CA ASN A 106 2.91 -8.46 -13.60
C ASN A 106 4.26 -8.64 -12.89
N LEU A 107 4.22 -8.96 -11.59
CA LEU A 107 5.40 -9.26 -10.79
C LEU A 107 5.81 -10.72 -10.93
N SER A 108 7.09 -10.94 -11.25
CA SER A 108 7.70 -12.26 -11.33
C SER A 108 9.12 -12.24 -10.74
N LEU A 109 9.64 -13.42 -10.36
CA LEU A 109 11.05 -13.52 -9.95
C LEU A 109 12.01 -13.03 -11.04
N THR A 110 11.67 -13.25 -12.31
CA THR A 110 12.48 -12.78 -13.44
C THR A 110 12.54 -11.27 -13.48
N SER A 111 11.37 -10.58 -13.47
CA SER A 111 11.34 -9.12 -13.50
C SER A 111 12.00 -8.46 -12.28
N ILE A 112 11.92 -9.09 -11.11
CA ILE A 112 12.60 -8.62 -9.90
C ILE A 112 14.11 -8.86 -9.98
N SER A 113 14.54 -10.01 -10.49
CA SER A 113 15.95 -10.36 -10.62
C SER A 113 16.70 -9.39 -11.55
N GLU A 114 16.06 -8.97 -12.63
CA GLU A 114 16.58 -7.94 -13.53
C GLU A 114 16.77 -6.60 -12.79
N LYS A 115 15.76 -6.15 -12.04
CA LYS A 115 15.86 -4.92 -11.24
C LYS A 115 16.95 -4.95 -10.17
N PHE A 116 17.24 -6.14 -9.62
CA PHE A 116 18.27 -6.30 -8.58
C PHE A 116 19.65 -6.65 -9.15
N ASN A 117 19.75 -6.87 -10.45
CA ASN A 117 20.94 -7.39 -11.12
C ASN A 117 21.46 -8.68 -10.44
N MET A 118 20.56 -9.61 -10.13
CA MET A 118 20.82 -10.86 -9.45
C MET A 118 20.12 -12.02 -10.16
N SER A 119 20.57 -13.26 -9.97
CA SER A 119 19.89 -14.40 -10.58
C SER A 119 18.55 -14.69 -9.90
N SER A 120 17.51 -15.03 -10.67
CA SER A 120 16.18 -15.40 -10.17
C SER A 120 16.24 -16.59 -9.19
N LYS A 121 17.15 -17.54 -9.45
CA LYS A 121 17.39 -18.72 -8.59
C LYS A 121 17.90 -18.28 -7.21
N TYR A 122 18.81 -17.32 -7.16
CA TYR A 122 19.38 -16.82 -5.91
C TYR A 122 18.33 -16.08 -5.08
N ILE A 123 17.67 -15.06 -5.65
CA ILE A 123 16.66 -14.27 -4.92
C ILE A 123 15.46 -15.13 -4.51
N GLY A 124 15.05 -16.10 -5.34
CA GLY A 124 13.99 -17.04 -5.01
C GLY A 124 14.34 -17.96 -3.82
N ARG A 125 15.59 -18.39 -3.72
CA ARG A 125 16.09 -19.19 -2.57
C ARG A 125 16.14 -18.35 -1.30
N VAL A 126 16.66 -17.13 -1.38
CA VAL A 126 16.71 -16.20 -0.23
C VAL A 126 15.30 -15.95 0.29
N PHE A 127 14.38 -15.63 -0.61
CA PHE A 127 12.98 -15.36 -0.26
C PHE A 127 12.31 -16.58 0.39
N LEU A 128 12.51 -17.78 -0.16
CA LEU A 128 11.96 -19.02 0.40
C LEU A 128 12.53 -19.32 1.81
N ASN A 129 13.83 -19.12 2.01
CA ASN A 129 14.47 -19.35 3.31
C ASN A 129 13.92 -18.40 4.37
N ASP A 130 13.75 -17.12 4.03
CA ASP A 130 13.28 -16.11 4.95
C ASP A 130 11.77 -16.28 5.26
N THR A 131 10.94 -16.40 4.23
CA THR A 131 9.48 -16.41 4.38
C THR A 131 8.87 -17.80 4.57
N GLY A 132 9.56 -18.85 4.14
CA GLY A 132 9.04 -20.23 4.08
C GLY A 132 8.14 -20.48 2.88
N LEU A 133 7.93 -19.49 2.00
CA LEU A 133 7.03 -19.56 0.85
C LEU A 133 7.78 -19.26 -0.45
N LYS A 134 7.39 -19.90 -1.55
CA LYS A 134 7.82 -19.45 -2.87
C LYS A 134 7.26 -18.06 -3.16
N PHE A 135 7.99 -17.25 -3.89
CA PHE A 135 7.53 -15.88 -4.24
C PHE A 135 6.16 -15.85 -4.91
N SER A 136 5.89 -16.79 -5.82
CA SER A 136 4.59 -16.90 -6.49
C SER A 136 3.45 -17.24 -5.53
N GLU A 137 3.70 -18.07 -4.54
CA GLU A 137 2.73 -18.42 -3.49
C GLU A 137 2.46 -17.23 -2.57
N TYR A 138 3.52 -16.54 -2.17
CA TYR A 138 3.44 -15.32 -1.37
C TYR A 138 2.61 -14.25 -2.09
N LEU A 139 2.94 -13.95 -3.34
CA LEU A 139 2.19 -12.97 -4.16
C LEU A 139 0.72 -13.36 -4.32
N MET A 140 0.45 -14.64 -4.56
CA MET A 140 -0.92 -15.16 -4.68
C MET A 140 -1.70 -14.96 -3.38
N VAL A 141 -1.14 -15.31 -2.23
CA VAL A 141 -1.80 -15.14 -0.92
C VAL A 141 -2.03 -13.65 -0.63
N TYR A 142 -1.04 -12.78 -0.88
CA TYR A 142 -1.18 -11.35 -0.69
C TYR A 142 -2.32 -10.76 -1.54
N ARG A 143 -2.39 -11.12 -2.83
CA ARG A 143 -3.48 -10.73 -3.73
C ARG A 143 -4.84 -11.19 -3.24
N MET A 144 -4.93 -12.42 -2.73
CA MET A 144 -6.19 -12.96 -2.22
C MET A 144 -6.63 -12.28 -0.92
N GLN A 145 -5.71 -11.97 -0.02
CA GLN A 145 -6.02 -11.22 1.21
C GLN A 145 -6.52 -9.80 0.87
N THR A 146 -5.87 -9.13 -0.08
CA THR A 146 -6.30 -7.82 -0.57
C THR A 146 -7.68 -7.90 -1.24
N ALA A 147 -7.90 -8.90 -2.09
CA ALA A 147 -9.20 -9.12 -2.72
C ALA A 147 -10.30 -9.36 -1.68
N ARG A 148 -10.03 -10.19 -0.68
CA ARG A 148 -10.96 -10.43 0.43
C ARG A 148 -11.32 -9.13 1.14
N TYR A 149 -10.32 -8.32 1.49
CA TYR A 149 -10.55 -7.02 2.11
C TYR A 149 -11.46 -6.13 1.25
N MET A 150 -11.22 -6.05 -0.07
CA MET A 150 -12.07 -5.28 -0.97
C MET A 150 -13.49 -5.83 -1.06
N VAL A 151 -13.65 -7.16 -1.13
CA VAL A 151 -14.97 -7.83 -1.15
C VAL A 151 -15.77 -7.52 0.12
N GLU A 152 -15.11 -7.50 1.28
CA GLU A 152 -15.74 -7.28 2.59
C GLU A 152 -15.99 -5.80 2.93
N ASN A 153 -15.31 -4.86 2.26
CA ASN A 153 -15.31 -3.44 2.68
C ASN A 153 -15.70 -2.47 1.57
N THR A 154 -15.94 -2.94 0.34
CA THR A 154 -16.34 -2.07 -0.78
C THR A 154 -17.53 -2.65 -1.54
N ARG A 155 -18.22 -1.78 -2.30
CA ARG A 155 -19.28 -2.18 -3.23
C ARG A 155 -18.80 -2.39 -4.67
N GLU A 156 -17.47 -2.42 -4.89
CA GLU A 156 -16.88 -2.60 -6.21
C GLU A 156 -17.30 -3.92 -6.83
N LYS A 157 -17.54 -3.96 -8.15
CA LYS A 157 -17.87 -5.20 -8.88
C LYS A 157 -16.74 -6.22 -8.68
N ILE A 158 -17.10 -7.49 -8.50
CA ILE A 158 -16.10 -8.57 -8.31
C ILE A 158 -15.12 -8.63 -9.50
N SER A 159 -15.62 -8.40 -10.73
CA SER A 159 -14.76 -8.32 -11.93
C SER A 159 -13.73 -7.20 -11.85
N PHE A 160 -14.08 -6.05 -11.29
CA PHE A 160 -13.15 -4.95 -11.04
C PHE A 160 -12.09 -5.33 -10.00
N ILE A 161 -12.51 -5.93 -8.87
CA ILE A 161 -11.58 -6.41 -7.84
C ILE A 161 -10.57 -7.40 -8.43
N ILE A 162 -11.03 -8.35 -9.26
CA ILE A 162 -10.19 -9.33 -9.95
C ILE A 162 -9.08 -8.63 -10.76
N SER A 163 -9.44 -7.61 -11.53
CA SER A 163 -8.48 -6.85 -12.32
C SER A 163 -7.50 -6.06 -11.44
N GLN A 164 -7.98 -5.44 -10.37
CA GLN A 164 -7.14 -4.65 -9.43
C GLN A 164 -6.11 -5.50 -8.72
N VAL A 165 -6.44 -6.74 -8.38
CA VAL A 165 -5.47 -7.64 -7.74
C VAL A 165 -4.59 -8.41 -8.74
N GLY A 166 -4.64 -8.03 -10.03
CA GLY A 166 -3.72 -8.53 -11.06
C GLY A 166 -4.03 -9.93 -11.57
N TYR A 167 -5.29 -10.32 -11.61
CA TYR A 167 -5.74 -11.54 -12.25
C TYR A 167 -6.32 -11.26 -13.64
N SER A 168 -5.72 -11.85 -14.66
CA SER A 168 -6.23 -11.79 -16.04
C SER A 168 -7.32 -12.83 -16.33
N GLN A 169 -7.30 -13.94 -15.58
CA GLN A 169 -8.26 -15.05 -15.74
C GLN A 169 -9.14 -15.19 -14.50
N GLN A 170 -10.42 -14.91 -14.64
CA GLN A 170 -11.39 -14.97 -13.56
C GLN A 170 -11.46 -16.35 -12.90
N ASN A 171 -11.45 -17.43 -13.69
CA ASN A 171 -11.52 -18.80 -13.16
C ASN A 171 -10.41 -19.10 -12.15
N ASN A 172 -9.17 -18.68 -12.44
CA ASN A 172 -8.04 -18.87 -11.54
C ASN A 172 -8.22 -18.10 -10.23
N PHE A 173 -8.78 -16.90 -10.31
CA PHE A 173 -9.11 -16.10 -9.12
C PHE A 173 -10.12 -16.82 -8.23
N TYR A 174 -11.26 -17.28 -8.80
CA TYR A 174 -12.29 -17.98 -8.01
C TYR A 174 -11.77 -19.28 -7.37
N VAL A 175 -10.95 -20.03 -8.08
CA VAL A 175 -10.30 -21.25 -7.55
C VAL A 175 -9.38 -20.91 -6.38
N HIS A 176 -8.52 -19.92 -6.52
CA HIS A 176 -7.60 -19.51 -5.46
C HIS A 176 -8.35 -18.93 -4.25
N PHE A 177 -9.35 -18.08 -4.50
CA PHE A 177 -10.14 -17.45 -3.44
C PHE A 177 -10.90 -18.51 -2.62
N LYS A 178 -11.62 -19.40 -3.29
CA LYS A 178 -12.36 -20.49 -2.61
C LYS A 178 -11.43 -21.44 -1.86
N ARG A 179 -10.26 -21.76 -2.43
CA ARG A 179 -9.25 -22.60 -1.76
C ARG A 179 -8.73 -21.98 -0.46
N LEU A 180 -8.51 -20.66 -0.43
CA LEU A 180 -7.95 -19.99 0.75
C LEU A 180 -9.00 -19.65 1.80
N PHE A 181 -10.22 -19.29 1.40
CA PHE A 181 -11.24 -18.78 2.32
C PHE A 181 -12.45 -19.69 2.49
N GLY A 182 -12.51 -20.81 1.76
CA GLY A 182 -13.62 -21.80 1.86
C GLY A 182 -14.92 -21.38 1.17
N VAL A 183 -15.06 -20.11 0.80
CA VAL A 183 -16.28 -19.54 0.21
C VAL A 183 -15.97 -18.78 -1.08
N SER A 184 -16.99 -18.54 -1.92
CA SER A 184 -16.80 -17.66 -3.08
C SER A 184 -16.81 -16.19 -2.67
N PRO A 185 -16.23 -15.28 -3.49
CA PRO A 185 -16.29 -13.83 -3.23
C PRO A 185 -17.73 -13.30 -3.10
N GLY A 186 -18.65 -13.78 -3.96
CA GLY A 186 -20.06 -13.39 -3.91
C GLY A 186 -20.77 -13.88 -2.65
N ASP A 187 -20.51 -15.13 -2.21
CA ASP A 187 -21.07 -15.65 -0.96
C ASP A 187 -20.55 -14.88 0.25
N LEU A 188 -19.25 -14.55 0.26
CA LEU A 188 -18.64 -13.75 1.32
C LEU A 188 -19.30 -12.37 1.40
N ARG A 189 -19.51 -11.71 0.27
CA ARG A 189 -20.15 -10.39 0.20
C ARG A 189 -21.58 -10.42 0.73
N ARG A 190 -22.38 -11.41 0.27
CA ARG A 190 -23.75 -11.60 0.77
C ARG A 190 -23.80 -11.83 2.27
N SER A 191 -22.88 -12.61 2.82
CA SER A 191 -22.81 -12.85 4.27
C SER A 191 -22.51 -11.59 5.09
N ARG A 192 -21.95 -10.54 4.46
CA ARG A 192 -21.67 -9.24 5.06
C ARG A 192 -22.81 -8.22 4.85
N GLY A 193 -23.86 -8.57 4.12
CA GLY A 193 -24.96 -7.66 3.81
C GLY A 193 -24.56 -6.51 2.88
N ILE A 194 -23.54 -6.71 2.04
CA ILE A 194 -23.09 -5.73 1.06
C ILE A 194 -23.72 -6.09 -0.28
N ASP A 195 -24.64 -5.25 -0.76
CA ASP A 195 -25.26 -5.44 -2.07
C ASP A 195 -24.26 -5.16 -3.20
N GLU A 196 -24.37 -5.91 -4.30
CA GLU A 196 -23.64 -5.58 -5.51
C GLU A 196 -24.17 -4.25 -6.10
N PRO A 197 -23.32 -3.42 -6.70
CA PRO A 197 -23.80 -2.24 -7.39
C PRO A 197 -24.77 -2.67 -8.51
N GLU A 198 -25.96 -2.06 -8.54
CA GLU A 198 -26.93 -2.27 -9.61
C GLU A 198 -26.24 -2.05 -10.95
N GLU A 199 -26.49 -2.93 -11.92
CA GLU A 199 -26.06 -2.67 -13.29
C GLU A 199 -26.83 -1.44 -13.77
N GLU A 200 -26.14 -0.32 -13.96
CA GLU A 200 -26.69 0.77 -14.76
C GLU A 200 -27.05 0.15 -16.12
N ALA A 201 -28.35 -0.04 -16.35
CA ALA A 201 -28.85 -0.44 -17.63
C ALA A 201 -28.37 0.61 -18.64
N ALA A 202 -27.43 0.21 -19.50
CA ALA A 202 -26.99 1.04 -20.61
C ALA A 202 -28.21 1.30 -21.50
N VAL A 203 -28.69 2.56 -21.45
CA VAL A 203 -29.67 3.10 -22.37
C VAL A 203 -28.97 3.51 -23.65
#